data_cf1abc285f4ff69a6778be547bae7fd4
#
_entry.id   cf1abc285f4ff69a6778be547bae7fd4
#
_cell.length_a   1.000
_cell.length_b   1.000
_cell.length_c   1.000
_cell.angle_alpha   90.00
_cell.angle_beta   90.00
_cell.angle_gamma   90.00
#
_symmetry.space_group_name_H-M   'P 1'
#
loop_
_entity.id
_entity.type
_entity.pdbx_description
1 polymer ?
#
loop_
_entity_poly.entity_id
_entity_poly.type
_entity_poly.pdbx_seq_one_letter_code
_entity_poly.pdbx_strand_id
1 'polypeptide(L)'
;MLIRLLLLLVSQSICAQNEYPKDYFKAPLDIRLNLSGSFGELRSNHFHTGLDFKTNQKEGLNVYAAADGYVSRIKISSYGYGKAIYVTHPNGYTSVYGHLQQGSGKIQEYIKMSHYKEKAFEIELFLKPDELVVKQGEIIALSGNTGGSGGPHLHFEIRDTQSEKPINPMLFGFDTLVKDTREPVVSTLMAYPVGDNATVNESQVPLAINYTKQADGIYMADKVLVNGAVGFGINAYDMFDFNYNKNGTYHV
;
A
#
# COMPACT_ATOMS: atom_id res chain seq x y z
N MET A 1 51.50 24.66 -33.04
CA MET A 1 50.49 25.04 -32.06
C MET A 1 49.40 23.98 -32.08
N LEU A 2 49.49 22.99 -31.15
CA LEU A 2 48.57 21.84 -31.06
C LEU A 2 47.38 22.21 -30.14
N ILE A 3 46.17 22.32 -30.72
CA ILE A 3 44.94 22.50 -29.93
C ILE A 3 44.51 21.12 -29.46
N ARG A 4 44.61 20.88 -28.14
CA ARG A 4 44.01 19.69 -27.47
C ARG A 4 42.53 19.94 -27.25
N LEU A 5 41.69 19.22 -27.97
CA LEU A 5 40.26 19.16 -27.78
C LEU A 5 39.98 18.29 -26.56
N LEU A 6 39.54 18.92 -25.42
CA LEU A 6 39.13 18.22 -24.19
C LEU A 6 37.66 17.80 -24.39
N LEU A 7 37.40 16.53 -24.69
CA LEU A 7 36.04 15.95 -24.67
C LEU A 7 35.63 15.79 -23.21
N LEU A 8 34.73 16.64 -22.72
CA LEU A 8 34.01 16.43 -21.45
C LEU A 8 32.91 15.36 -21.70
N LEU A 9 33.16 14.14 -21.28
CA LEU A 9 32.11 13.10 -21.14
C LEU A 9 31.28 13.43 -19.91
N VAL A 10 30.15 14.11 -20.10
CA VAL A 10 29.13 14.24 -19.08
C VAL A 10 28.39 12.89 -19.02
N SER A 11 28.74 12.05 -18.01
CA SER A 11 27.95 10.88 -17.67
C SER A 11 26.64 11.35 -17.07
N GLN A 12 25.60 11.44 -17.88
CA GLN A 12 24.24 11.54 -17.36
C GLN A 12 23.92 10.17 -16.73
N SER A 13 23.93 10.13 -15.41
CA SER A 13 23.30 9.05 -14.66
C SER A 13 21.79 9.14 -14.95
N ILE A 14 21.34 8.42 -15.98
CA ILE A 14 19.93 8.16 -16.18
C ILE A 14 19.53 7.31 -14.98
N CYS A 15 18.89 7.92 -13.98
CA CYS A 15 18.14 7.19 -12.98
C CYS A 15 17.03 6.49 -13.75
N ALA A 16 17.27 5.23 -14.14
CA ALA A 16 16.25 4.40 -14.73
C ALA A 16 15.19 4.25 -13.63
N GLN A 17 14.10 5.00 -13.74
CA GLN A 17 12.92 4.78 -12.95
C GLN A 17 12.43 3.38 -13.34
N ASN A 18 12.57 2.40 -12.45
CA ASN A 18 12.12 1.04 -12.69
C ASN A 18 10.63 1.09 -13.01
N GLU A 19 10.28 0.86 -14.27
CA GLU A 19 8.90 0.78 -14.70
C GLU A 19 8.33 -0.55 -14.18
N TYR A 20 7.37 -0.48 -13.27
CA TYR A 20 6.73 -1.65 -12.70
C TYR A 20 5.82 -2.33 -13.72
N PRO A 21 5.79 -3.68 -13.80
CA PRO A 21 4.98 -4.39 -14.79
C PRO A 21 3.47 -4.27 -14.45
N LYS A 22 2.72 -3.52 -15.27
CA LYS A 22 1.30 -3.20 -15.00
C LYS A 22 0.33 -4.35 -15.31
N ASP A 23 0.70 -5.27 -16.22
CA ASP A 23 -0.20 -6.36 -16.66
C ASP A 23 0.12 -7.71 -16.03
N TYR A 24 1.08 -7.76 -15.13
CA TYR A 24 1.58 -9.01 -14.55
C TYR A 24 0.65 -9.55 -13.45
N PHE A 25 0.15 -8.69 -12.58
CA PHE A 25 -0.69 -9.07 -11.47
C PHE A 25 -2.18 -8.90 -11.80
N LYS A 26 -3.00 -9.86 -11.35
CA LYS A 26 -4.47 -9.81 -11.46
C LYS A 26 -5.10 -9.49 -10.12
N ALA A 27 -6.36 -9.07 -10.17
CA ALA A 27 -7.16 -8.83 -8.98
C ALA A 27 -7.19 -10.06 -8.06
N PRO A 28 -6.91 -9.91 -6.75
CA PRO A 28 -6.94 -11.03 -5.81
C PRO A 28 -8.36 -11.44 -5.37
N LEU A 29 -9.37 -10.69 -5.79
CA LEU A 29 -10.80 -10.94 -5.51
C LEU A 29 -11.61 -10.88 -6.80
N ASP A 30 -12.65 -11.71 -6.92
CA ASP A 30 -13.60 -11.73 -8.04
C ASP A 30 -14.85 -10.86 -7.72
N ILE A 31 -14.60 -9.65 -7.25
CA ILE A 31 -15.60 -8.61 -7.02
C ILE A 31 -15.01 -7.26 -7.45
N ARG A 32 -15.88 -6.23 -7.57
CA ARG A 32 -15.37 -4.87 -7.75
C ARG A 32 -14.44 -4.51 -6.61
N LEU A 33 -13.21 -4.08 -6.93
CA LEU A 33 -12.24 -3.67 -5.94
C LEU A 33 -12.60 -2.27 -5.40
N ASN A 34 -13.00 -2.23 -4.16
CA ASN A 34 -13.25 -1.00 -3.40
C ASN A 34 -12.29 -0.97 -2.21
N LEU A 35 -11.62 0.16 -1.98
CA LEU A 35 -10.66 0.30 -0.90
C LEU A 35 -11.33 0.71 0.41
N SER A 36 -10.83 0.17 1.51
CA SER A 36 -11.03 0.66 2.89
C SER A 36 -9.75 1.24 3.47
N GLY A 37 -8.61 1.04 2.81
CA GLY A 37 -7.32 1.60 3.16
C GLY A 37 -6.40 1.65 1.95
N SER A 38 -5.65 2.75 1.79
CA SER A 38 -4.68 2.95 0.72
C SER A 38 -3.24 2.78 1.22
N PHE A 39 -2.32 2.53 0.28
CA PHE A 39 -0.89 2.42 0.58
C PHE A 39 -0.36 3.74 1.15
N GLY A 40 0.48 3.65 2.18
CA GLY A 40 1.11 4.82 2.80
C GLY A 40 0.24 5.60 3.78
N GLU A 41 -1.02 5.18 4.03
CA GLU A 41 -1.82 5.79 5.08
C GLU A 41 -1.16 5.70 6.44
N LEU A 42 -1.18 6.80 7.20
CA LEU A 42 -0.69 6.82 8.57
C LEU A 42 -1.67 6.06 9.47
N ARG A 43 -1.19 5.00 10.08
CA ARG A 43 -1.87 4.26 11.15
C ARG A 43 -1.32 4.70 12.50
N SER A 44 -1.82 4.16 13.59
CA SER A 44 -1.43 4.59 14.95
C SER A 44 0.07 4.51 15.23
N ASN A 45 0.81 3.59 14.61
CA ASN A 45 2.23 3.33 14.88
C ASN A 45 3.06 2.95 13.64
N HIS A 46 2.47 2.95 12.44
CA HIS A 46 3.14 2.61 11.18
C HIS A 46 2.42 3.21 9.98
N PHE A 47 3.06 3.19 8.82
CA PHE A 47 2.40 3.43 7.55
C PHE A 47 1.81 2.15 7.00
N HIS A 48 0.62 2.23 6.40
CA HIS A 48 -0.05 1.11 5.77
C HIS A 48 0.75 0.59 4.56
N THR A 49 1.04 -0.69 4.53
CA THR A 49 1.99 -1.30 3.60
C THR A 49 1.35 -1.92 2.35
N GLY A 50 0.03 -1.80 2.22
CA GLY A 50 -0.72 -2.41 1.14
C GLY A 50 -2.00 -1.66 0.77
N LEU A 51 -2.91 -2.39 0.16
CA LEU A 51 -4.28 -1.97 -0.13
C LEU A 51 -5.24 -2.86 0.67
N ASP A 52 -6.21 -2.25 1.33
CA ASP A 52 -7.28 -2.98 2.02
C ASP A 52 -8.51 -3.05 1.10
N PHE A 53 -8.77 -4.21 0.52
CA PHE A 53 -9.94 -4.43 -0.34
C PHE A 53 -11.15 -4.87 0.48
N LYS A 54 -12.25 -4.11 0.38
CA LYS A 54 -13.52 -4.46 1.02
C LYS A 54 -14.07 -5.78 0.47
N THR A 55 -14.58 -6.61 1.35
CA THR A 55 -15.21 -7.90 1.04
C THR A 55 -16.72 -7.87 1.26
N ASN A 56 -17.37 -6.71 1.01
CA ASN A 56 -18.79 -6.50 1.22
C ASN A 56 -19.26 -6.82 2.66
N GLN A 57 -18.40 -6.56 3.65
CA GLN A 57 -18.59 -6.86 5.07
C GLN A 57 -18.79 -8.36 5.37
N LYS A 58 -18.26 -9.23 4.50
CA LYS A 58 -18.34 -10.68 4.64
C LYS A 58 -16.97 -11.31 4.66
N GLU A 59 -16.85 -12.37 5.44
CA GLU A 59 -15.75 -13.31 5.35
C GLU A 59 -16.08 -14.42 4.35
N GLY A 60 -15.06 -15.19 3.93
CA GLY A 60 -15.23 -16.38 3.11
C GLY A 60 -15.29 -16.15 1.60
N LEU A 61 -14.97 -14.95 1.09
CA LEU A 61 -14.79 -14.76 -0.35
C LEU A 61 -13.50 -15.45 -0.81
N ASN A 62 -13.54 -16.03 -2.02
CA ASN A 62 -12.35 -16.62 -2.62
C ASN A 62 -11.27 -15.57 -2.81
N VAL A 63 -10.05 -15.89 -2.37
CA VAL A 63 -8.84 -15.11 -2.60
C VAL A 63 -7.99 -15.85 -3.62
N TYR A 64 -7.63 -15.15 -4.69
CA TYR A 64 -6.92 -15.71 -5.83
C TYR A 64 -5.45 -15.30 -5.83
N ALA A 65 -4.57 -16.19 -6.27
CA ALA A 65 -3.18 -15.85 -6.53
C ALA A 65 -3.10 -14.80 -7.64
N ALA A 66 -2.50 -13.65 -7.35
CA ALA A 66 -2.43 -12.53 -8.28
C ALA A 66 -1.52 -12.82 -9.50
N ALA A 67 -0.58 -13.74 -9.38
CA ALA A 67 0.28 -14.21 -10.47
C ALA A 67 0.78 -15.63 -10.19
N ASP A 68 1.39 -16.27 -11.20
CA ASP A 68 2.10 -17.55 -11.06
C ASP A 68 3.22 -17.43 -10.03
N GLY A 69 3.42 -18.45 -9.19
CA GLY A 69 4.48 -18.46 -8.20
C GLY A 69 4.41 -19.66 -7.27
N TYR A 70 4.97 -19.52 -6.09
CA TYR A 70 4.85 -20.51 -5.02
C TYR A 70 4.61 -19.83 -3.68
N VAL A 71 3.91 -20.49 -2.78
CA VAL A 71 3.74 -20.02 -1.41
C VAL A 71 5.09 -20.11 -0.71
N SER A 72 5.74 -18.99 -0.52
CA SER A 72 7.07 -18.90 0.11
C SER A 72 7.02 -18.79 1.63
N ARG A 73 5.91 -18.25 2.16
CA ARG A 73 5.74 -18.07 3.60
C ARG A 73 4.26 -18.16 3.97
N ILE A 74 3.97 -18.83 5.07
CA ILE A 74 2.66 -18.83 5.74
C ILE A 74 2.90 -18.35 7.16
N LYS A 75 2.16 -17.33 7.59
CA LYS A 75 2.21 -16.85 8.97
C LYS A 75 0.81 -16.82 9.57
N ILE A 76 0.66 -17.41 10.75
CA ILE A 76 -0.57 -17.39 11.52
C ILE A 76 -0.23 -16.81 12.90
N SER A 77 -0.88 -15.71 13.23
CA SER A 77 -0.67 -14.97 14.48
C SER A 77 -2.01 -14.42 14.98
N SER A 78 -2.11 -14.16 16.26
CA SER A 78 -3.25 -13.49 16.87
C SER A 78 -3.27 -11.99 16.60
N TYR A 79 -2.16 -11.41 16.11
CA TYR A 79 -1.96 -9.98 15.87
C TYR A 79 -1.48 -9.69 14.45
N GLY A 80 -1.36 -8.41 14.11
CA GLY A 80 -0.88 -7.94 12.82
C GLY A 80 -1.75 -8.46 11.68
N TYR A 81 -1.15 -9.11 10.67
CA TYR A 81 -1.90 -9.65 9.53
C TYR A 81 -2.78 -10.87 9.87
N GLY A 82 -2.76 -11.36 11.11
CA GLY A 82 -3.50 -12.55 11.47
C GLY A 82 -3.01 -13.78 10.71
N LYS A 83 -3.86 -14.36 9.86
CA LYS A 83 -3.48 -15.41 8.92
C LYS A 83 -3.06 -14.78 7.61
N ALA A 84 -1.81 -14.99 7.22
CA ALA A 84 -1.23 -14.43 6.02
C ALA A 84 -0.52 -15.48 5.16
N ILE A 85 -0.63 -15.31 3.84
CA ILE A 85 0.03 -16.11 2.83
C ILE A 85 0.89 -15.18 1.97
N TYR A 86 2.12 -15.58 1.71
CA TYR A 86 3.07 -14.87 0.85
C TYR A 86 3.35 -15.74 -0.36
N VAL A 87 3.19 -15.19 -1.55
CA VAL A 87 3.45 -15.86 -2.81
C VAL A 87 4.60 -15.15 -3.52
N THR A 88 5.72 -15.86 -3.69
CA THR A 88 6.88 -15.36 -4.43
C THR A 88 6.75 -15.69 -5.90
N HIS A 89 6.98 -14.70 -6.75
CA HIS A 89 6.79 -14.74 -8.19
C HIS A 89 8.13 -14.74 -8.94
N PRO A 90 8.20 -15.34 -10.15
CA PRO A 90 9.43 -15.38 -10.95
C PRO A 90 10.00 -14.01 -11.35
N ASN A 91 9.18 -12.96 -11.31
CA ASN A 91 9.57 -11.59 -11.67
C ASN A 91 10.28 -10.81 -10.55
N GLY A 92 10.61 -11.46 -9.41
CA GLY A 92 11.33 -10.83 -8.30
C GLY A 92 10.44 -10.09 -7.29
N TYR A 93 9.12 -10.24 -7.40
CA TYR A 93 8.17 -9.68 -6.41
C TYR A 93 7.48 -10.77 -5.61
N THR A 94 6.96 -10.38 -4.45
CA THR A 94 6.17 -11.23 -3.56
C THR A 94 4.84 -10.55 -3.26
N SER A 95 3.73 -11.24 -3.52
CA SER A 95 2.40 -10.77 -3.07
C SER A 95 2.07 -11.32 -1.68
N VAL A 96 1.44 -10.48 -0.86
CA VAL A 96 1.03 -10.81 0.51
C VAL A 96 -0.47 -10.67 0.63
N TYR A 97 -1.10 -11.67 1.24
CA TYR A 97 -2.53 -11.73 1.48
C TYR A 97 -2.76 -11.86 2.98
N GLY A 98 -3.32 -10.84 3.61
CA GLY A 98 -3.52 -10.76 5.05
C GLY A 98 -4.98 -10.84 5.49
N HIS A 99 -5.20 -10.96 6.78
CA HIS A 99 -6.48 -11.07 7.48
C HIS A 99 -7.36 -12.24 7.00
N LEU A 100 -6.73 -13.30 6.48
CA LEU A 100 -7.43 -14.44 5.90
C LEU A 100 -8.25 -15.21 6.93
N GLN A 101 -9.37 -15.79 6.50
CA GLN A 101 -10.14 -16.73 7.31
C GLN A 101 -9.41 -18.09 7.41
N GLN A 102 -8.95 -18.61 6.27
CA GLN A 102 -8.20 -19.85 6.16
C GLN A 102 -7.55 -19.97 4.77
N GLY A 103 -6.61 -20.88 4.63
CA GLY A 103 -6.10 -21.30 3.32
C GLY A 103 -7.14 -22.10 2.52
N SER A 104 -6.86 -22.40 1.26
CA SER A 104 -7.69 -23.22 0.39
C SER A 104 -6.93 -24.47 -0.09
N GLY A 105 -7.64 -25.57 -0.34
CA GLY A 105 -7.11 -26.82 -0.90
C GLY A 105 -5.83 -27.30 -0.21
N LYS A 106 -4.80 -27.59 -1.02
CA LYS A 106 -3.49 -28.07 -0.54
C LYS A 106 -2.81 -27.14 0.47
N ILE A 107 -3.04 -25.82 0.38
CA ILE A 107 -2.47 -24.86 1.32
C ILE A 107 -3.11 -25.04 2.70
N GLN A 108 -4.44 -25.21 2.78
CA GLN A 108 -5.13 -25.46 4.04
C GLN A 108 -4.72 -26.78 4.68
N GLU A 109 -4.53 -27.82 3.87
CA GLU A 109 -4.03 -29.12 4.35
C GLU A 109 -2.62 -28.98 4.94
N TYR A 110 -1.73 -28.27 4.26
CA TYR A 110 -0.37 -28.00 4.72
C TYR A 110 -0.38 -27.23 6.06
N ILE A 111 -1.20 -26.19 6.17
CA ILE A 111 -1.39 -25.43 7.43
C ILE A 111 -1.85 -26.36 8.55
N LYS A 112 -2.88 -27.18 8.28
CA LYS A 112 -3.44 -28.10 9.28
C LYS A 112 -2.39 -29.11 9.76
N MET A 113 -1.63 -29.72 8.85
CA MET A 113 -0.56 -30.66 9.20
C MET A 113 0.53 -29.97 10.04
N SER A 114 0.88 -28.73 9.70
CA SER A 114 1.89 -27.95 10.44
C SER A 114 1.42 -27.63 11.86
N HIS A 115 0.17 -27.23 12.05
CA HIS A 115 -0.38 -27.04 13.41
C HIS A 115 -0.29 -28.29 14.28
N TYR A 116 -0.63 -29.45 13.72
CA TYR A 116 -0.53 -30.72 14.47
C TYR A 116 0.92 -31.09 14.78
N LYS A 117 1.82 -30.87 13.83
CA LYS A 117 3.25 -31.13 14.00
C LYS A 117 3.88 -30.26 15.06
N GLU A 118 3.65 -28.95 14.98
CA GLU A 118 4.22 -27.94 15.89
C GLU A 118 3.45 -27.87 17.23
N LYS A 119 2.24 -28.44 17.31
CA LYS A 119 1.34 -28.35 18.47
C LYS A 119 1.12 -26.91 18.94
N ALA A 120 1.08 -25.97 18.01
CA ALA A 120 0.95 -24.56 18.25
C ALA A 120 -0.13 -23.95 17.35
N PHE A 121 -0.84 -22.94 17.85
CA PHE A 121 -1.76 -22.14 17.04
C PHE A 121 -1.01 -21.14 16.17
N GLU A 122 -0.06 -20.43 16.74
CA GLU A 122 0.77 -19.49 16.00
C GLU A 122 1.92 -20.25 15.35
N ILE A 123 2.04 -20.12 14.04
CA ILE A 123 3.08 -20.75 13.23
C ILE A 123 3.61 -19.77 12.19
N GLU A 124 4.88 -19.94 11.86
CA GLU A 124 5.51 -19.26 10.76
C GLU A 124 6.33 -20.26 9.96
N LEU A 125 5.93 -20.48 8.72
CA LEU A 125 6.47 -21.51 7.85
C LEU A 125 7.12 -20.85 6.65
N PHE A 126 8.33 -21.28 6.31
CA PHE A 126 9.05 -20.91 5.10
C PHE A 126 9.17 -22.13 4.20
N LEU A 127 8.66 -22.02 2.98
CA LEU A 127 8.54 -23.12 2.03
C LEU A 127 9.52 -22.97 0.88
N LYS A 128 9.88 -24.10 0.29
CA LYS A 128 10.73 -24.15 -0.90
C LYS A 128 9.88 -23.93 -2.17
N PRO A 129 10.51 -23.52 -3.29
CA PRO A 129 9.81 -23.20 -4.54
C PRO A 129 8.97 -24.36 -5.13
N ASP A 130 9.26 -25.61 -4.80
CA ASP A 130 8.61 -26.81 -5.31
C ASP A 130 7.54 -27.38 -4.39
N GLU A 131 7.35 -26.84 -3.17
CA GLU A 131 6.42 -27.43 -2.18
C GLU A 131 4.96 -27.06 -2.43
N LEU A 132 4.64 -25.76 -2.60
CA LEU A 132 3.27 -25.29 -2.84
C LEU A 132 3.25 -24.31 -4.02
N VAL A 133 3.35 -24.83 -5.23
CA VAL A 133 3.26 -24.03 -6.48
C VAL A 133 1.81 -23.62 -6.70
N VAL A 134 1.59 -22.38 -7.11
CA VAL A 134 0.27 -21.81 -7.41
C VAL A 134 0.27 -21.15 -8.79
N LYS A 135 -0.89 -21.15 -9.43
CA LYS A 135 -1.11 -20.51 -10.72
C LYS A 135 -1.92 -19.22 -10.55
N GLN A 136 -1.68 -18.25 -11.42
CA GLN A 136 -2.50 -17.03 -11.46
C GLN A 136 -3.98 -17.40 -11.56
N GLY A 137 -4.80 -16.81 -10.68
CA GLY A 137 -6.23 -17.11 -10.59
C GLY A 137 -6.59 -18.40 -9.83
N GLU A 138 -5.62 -19.15 -9.30
CA GLU A 138 -5.89 -20.26 -8.38
C GLU A 138 -6.41 -19.73 -7.04
N ILE A 139 -7.45 -20.38 -6.48
CA ILE A 139 -7.95 -20.04 -5.15
C ILE A 139 -6.96 -20.52 -4.11
N ILE A 140 -6.34 -19.59 -3.41
CA ILE A 140 -5.30 -19.86 -2.39
C ILE A 140 -5.81 -19.75 -0.95
N ALA A 141 -6.89 -19.00 -0.74
CA ALA A 141 -7.44 -18.73 0.59
C ALA A 141 -8.90 -18.26 0.54
N LEU A 142 -9.49 -18.06 1.71
CA LEU A 142 -10.72 -17.35 1.91
C LEU A 142 -10.45 -16.05 2.68
N SER A 143 -11.09 -14.95 2.27
CA SER A 143 -11.01 -13.66 2.96
C SER A 143 -11.59 -13.74 4.37
N GLY A 144 -11.10 -12.93 5.29
CA GLY A 144 -11.51 -13.02 6.69
C GLY A 144 -11.42 -11.69 7.42
N ASN A 145 -11.20 -11.81 8.74
CA ASN A 145 -11.10 -10.69 9.68
C ASN A 145 -10.13 -11.05 10.84
N THR A 146 -9.05 -11.80 10.55
CA THR A 146 -8.12 -12.26 11.59
C THR A 146 -7.02 -11.24 11.88
N GLY A 147 -6.39 -11.34 13.06
CA GLY A 147 -5.33 -10.43 13.49
C GLY A 147 -5.83 -9.03 13.89
N GLY A 148 -5.08 -8.00 13.55
CA GLY A 148 -5.37 -6.60 13.89
C GLY A 148 -6.37 -5.92 12.96
N SER A 149 -7.45 -6.61 12.58
CA SER A 149 -8.47 -6.13 11.65
C SER A 149 -9.71 -5.61 12.37
N GLY A 150 -10.22 -4.46 11.94
CA GLY A 150 -11.45 -3.85 12.47
C GLY A 150 -12.74 -4.31 11.78
N GLY A 151 -12.67 -5.16 10.76
CA GLY A 151 -13.81 -5.66 9.99
C GLY A 151 -13.38 -6.46 8.78
N PRO A 152 -14.27 -7.29 8.17
CA PRO A 152 -13.91 -8.15 7.05
C PRO A 152 -13.36 -7.38 5.85
N HIS A 153 -12.13 -7.69 5.45
CA HIS A 153 -11.45 -7.18 4.27
C HIS A 153 -10.29 -8.08 3.86
N LEU A 154 -9.72 -7.87 2.69
CA LEU A 154 -8.45 -8.46 2.27
C LEU A 154 -7.37 -7.40 2.28
N HIS A 155 -6.36 -7.55 3.12
CA HIS A 155 -5.13 -6.80 3.03
C HIS A 155 -4.22 -7.42 1.97
N PHE A 156 -3.79 -6.61 1.00
CA PHE A 156 -2.99 -7.05 -0.14
C PHE A 156 -1.76 -6.18 -0.34
N GLU A 157 -0.59 -6.81 -0.48
CA GLU A 157 0.66 -6.11 -0.74
C GLU A 157 1.40 -6.68 -1.94
N ILE A 158 2.27 -5.87 -2.52
CA ILE A 158 3.35 -6.29 -3.41
C ILE A 158 4.66 -5.81 -2.77
N ARG A 159 5.61 -6.72 -2.65
CA ARG A 159 6.94 -6.46 -2.09
C ARG A 159 8.02 -6.80 -3.10
N ASP A 160 9.13 -6.11 -3.01
CA ASP A 160 10.39 -6.60 -3.56
C ASP A 160 10.82 -7.84 -2.79
N THR A 161 11.04 -8.96 -3.49
CA THR A 161 11.32 -10.25 -2.82
C THR A 161 12.62 -10.23 -2.03
N GLN A 162 13.65 -9.53 -2.52
CA GLN A 162 14.96 -9.55 -1.89
C GLN A 162 15.03 -8.67 -0.64
N SER A 163 14.46 -7.48 -0.71
CA SER A 163 14.52 -6.50 0.39
C SER A 163 13.32 -6.57 1.33
N GLU A 164 12.27 -7.30 0.95
CA GLU A 164 10.94 -7.34 1.60
C GLU A 164 10.26 -5.97 1.73
N LYS A 165 10.76 -4.95 1.03
CA LYS A 165 10.17 -3.60 1.06
C LYS A 165 8.83 -3.61 0.34
N PRO A 166 7.75 -3.10 0.98
CA PRO A 166 6.47 -2.95 0.34
C PRO A 166 6.53 -1.85 -0.74
N ILE A 167 5.84 -2.10 -1.84
CA ILE A 167 5.71 -1.20 -2.97
C ILE A 167 4.23 -0.95 -3.18
N ASN A 168 3.86 0.28 -3.51
CA ASN A 168 2.46 0.62 -3.75
C ASN A 168 1.88 -0.22 -4.90
N PRO A 169 0.87 -1.08 -4.65
CA PRO A 169 0.30 -1.92 -5.69
C PRO A 169 -0.32 -1.14 -6.86
N MET A 170 -0.70 0.13 -6.66
CA MET A 170 -1.19 0.99 -7.75
C MET A 170 -0.16 1.12 -8.87
N LEU A 171 1.14 1.08 -8.57
CA LEU A 171 2.21 1.15 -9.58
C LEU A 171 2.26 -0.08 -10.49
N PHE A 172 1.62 -1.18 -10.10
CA PHE A 172 1.53 -2.44 -10.85
C PHE A 172 0.22 -2.59 -11.64
N GLY A 173 -0.51 -1.49 -11.88
CA GLY A 173 -1.74 -1.48 -12.66
C GLY A 173 -3.03 -1.62 -11.83
N PHE A 174 -2.95 -1.69 -10.51
CA PHE A 174 -4.15 -1.71 -9.66
C PHE A 174 -4.93 -0.38 -9.70
N ASP A 175 -4.31 0.71 -10.12
CA ASP A 175 -4.94 1.99 -10.40
C ASP A 175 -6.04 1.88 -11.47
N THR A 176 -5.92 0.94 -12.41
CA THR A 176 -6.95 0.68 -13.43
C THR A 176 -8.07 -0.23 -12.92
N LEU A 177 -7.82 -1.03 -11.91
CA LEU A 177 -8.79 -1.97 -11.31
C LEU A 177 -9.64 -1.32 -10.22
N VAL A 178 -9.09 -0.31 -9.55
CA VAL A 178 -9.81 0.50 -8.56
C VAL A 178 -10.30 1.76 -9.26
N LYS A 179 -11.63 1.83 -9.49
CA LYS A 179 -12.20 2.99 -10.16
C LYS A 179 -12.17 4.21 -9.24
N ASP A 180 -11.53 5.28 -9.73
CA ASP A 180 -11.49 6.56 -9.08
C ASP A 180 -11.58 7.70 -10.10
N THR A 181 -12.65 8.50 -9.97
CA THR A 181 -12.88 9.71 -10.75
C THR A 181 -13.11 10.93 -9.86
N ARG A 182 -12.95 10.75 -8.54
CA ARG A 182 -13.18 11.81 -7.56
C ARG A 182 -11.88 12.53 -7.27
N GLU A 183 -11.99 13.84 -7.10
CA GLU A 183 -10.85 14.64 -6.71
C GLU A 183 -10.65 14.59 -5.20
N PRO A 184 -9.38 14.58 -4.73
CA PRO A 184 -9.08 14.69 -3.31
C PRO A 184 -9.66 15.95 -2.69
N VAL A 185 -10.04 15.87 -1.43
CA VAL A 185 -10.59 16.97 -0.65
C VAL A 185 -9.55 17.48 0.32
N VAL A 186 -9.15 18.73 0.15
CA VAL A 186 -8.35 19.46 1.14
C VAL A 186 -9.30 19.99 2.21
N SER A 187 -9.07 19.66 3.47
CA SER A 187 -9.92 20.10 4.59
C SER A 187 -9.28 21.20 5.43
N THR A 188 -7.96 21.23 5.54
CA THR A 188 -7.25 22.25 6.31
C THR A 188 -5.83 22.44 5.78
N LEU A 189 -5.41 23.69 5.71
CA LEU A 189 -4.02 24.09 5.47
C LEU A 189 -3.54 24.85 6.70
N MET A 190 -2.40 24.48 7.26
CA MET A 190 -1.82 25.06 8.46
C MET A 190 -0.41 25.57 8.18
N ALA A 191 -0.02 26.65 8.83
CA ALA A 191 1.36 27.09 8.92
C ALA A 191 1.86 26.98 10.36
N TYR A 192 3.07 26.46 10.52
CA TYR A 192 3.72 26.18 11.80
C TYR A 192 5.01 27.00 11.87
N PRO A 193 5.11 28.01 12.76
CA PRO A 193 6.41 28.61 13.09
C PRO A 193 7.34 27.52 13.65
N VAL A 194 8.58 27.45 13.18
CA VAL A 194 9.57 26.43 13.59
C VAL A 194 10.77 27.13 14.24
N GLY A 195 10.91 26.95 15.56
CA GLY A 195 11.95 27.56 16.37
C GLY A 195 11.46 28.79 17.18
N ASP A 196 12.28 29.20 18.17
CA ASP A 196 11.89 30.13 19.24
C ASP A 196 11.49 31.55 18.76
N ASN A 197 12.04 32.00 17.63
CA ASN A 197 11.81 33.34 17.10
C ASN A 197 11.05 33.33 15.76
N ALA A 198 10.54 32.20 15.34
CA ALA A 198 9.80 32.10 14.09
C ALA A 198 8.37 32.61 14.28
N THR A 199 7.85 33.33 13.27
CA THR A 199 6.45 33.80 13.27
C THR A 199 5.81 33.62 11.91
N VAL A 200 4.50 33.40 11.91
CA VAL A 200 3.63 33.47 10.74
C VAL A 200 2.54 34.46 11.05
N ASN A 201 2.42 35.53 10.23
CA ASN A 201 1.53 36.67 10.46
C ASN A 201 1.69 37.21 11.91
N GLU A 202 2.95 37.43 12.33
CA GLU A 202 3.35 37.93 13.66
C GLU A 202 3.00 36.94 14.83
N SER A 203 2.41 35.76 14.54
CA SER A 203 2.06 34.77 15.54
C SER A 203 3.17 33.73 15.68
N GLN A 204 3.48 33.31 16.92
CA GLN A 204 4.38 32.22 17.25
C GLN A 204 3.66 30.86 17.41
N VAL A 205 2.33 30.84 17.29
CA VAL A 205 1.55 29.60 17.32
C VAL A 205 1.08 29.21 15.93
N PRO A 206 0.86 27.90 15.67
CA PRO A 206 0.31 27.44 14.40
C PRO A 206 -1.02 28.12 14.08
N LEU A 207 -1.22 28.45 12.81
CA LEU A 207 -2.47 29.06 12.36
C LEU A 207 -2.97 28.43 11.05
N ALA A 208 -4.29 28.42 10.89
CA ALA A 208 -4.93 27.99 9.66
C ALA A 208 -4.76 29.06 8.59
N ILE A 209 -4.46 28.61 7.36
CA ILE A 209 -4.38 29.47 6.18
C ILE A 209 -5.65 29.26 5.37
N ASN A 210 -6.32 30.35 5.02
CA ASN A 210 -7.44 30.26 4.09
C ASN A 210 -6.94 29.90 2.69
N TYR A 211 -7.77 29.21 1.95
CA TYR A 211 -7.51 28.85 0.56
C TYR A 211 -8.81 28.81 -0.24
N THR A 212 -8.70 28.98 -1.55
CA THR A 212 -9.81 28.86 -2.50
C THR A 212 -9.45 27.87 -3.60
N LYS A 213 -10.38 26.99 -3.96
CA LYS A 213 -10.23 26.12 -5.12
C LYS A 213 -10.52 26.93 -6.38
N GLN A 214 -9.60 26.95 -7.33
CA GLN A 214 -9.72 27.60 -8.62
C GLN A 214 -10.49 26.70 -9.62
N ALA A 215 -10.91 27.29 -10.73
CA ALA A 215 -11.67 26.57 -11.76
C ALA A 215 -10.87 25.42 -12.44
N ASP A 216 -9.55 25.49 -12.41
CA ASP A 216 -8.63 24.46 -12.92
C ASP A 216 -8.32 23.36 -11.90
N GLY A 217 -8.96 23.40 -10.72
CA GLY A 217 -8.76 22.42 -9.66
C GLY A 217 -7.61 22.76 -8.70
N ILE A 218 -6.79 23.78 -8.99
CA ILE A 218 -5.70 24.20 -8.12
C ILE A 218 -6.25 24.91 -6.87
N TYR A 219 -5.65 24.62 -5.71
CA TYR A 219 -5.94 25.33 -4.47
C TYR A 219 -4.97 26.48 -4.29
N MET A 220 -5.48 27.70 -4.26
CA MET A 220 -4.70 28.93 -4.03
C MET A 220 -4.84 29.35 -2.57
N ALA A 221 -3.73 29.33 -1.84
CA ALA A 221 -3.67 29.78 -0.45
C ALA A 221 -3.46 31.30 -0.34
N ASP A 222 -3.97 31.89 0.73
CA ASP A 222 -3.68 33.28 1.09
C ASP A 222 -2.19 33.48 1.38
N LYS A 223 -1.68 34.64 1.08
CA LYS A 223 -0.31 35.00 1.42
C LYS A 223 -0.14 35.11 2.92
N VAL A 224 0.95 34.56 3.43
CA VAL A 224 1.36 34.71 4.83
C VAL A 224 2.70 35.40 4.93
N LEU A 225 2.86 36.25 5.95
CA LEU A 225 4.12 36.86 6.29
C LEU A 225 4.90 35.98 7.22
N VAL A 226 6.12 35.63 6.85
CA VAL A 226 6.96 34.69 7.60
C VAL A 226 8.24 35.38 8.04
N ASN A 227 8.57 35.22 9.32
CA ASN A 227 9.90 35.50 9.86
C ASN A 227 10.48 34.19 10.43
N GLY A 228 11.73 33.87 10.07
CA GLY A 228 12.38 32.61 10.44
C GLY A 228 11.90 31.41 9.62
N ALA A 229 12.01 30.22 10.19
CA ALA A 229 11.61 28.98 9.53
C ALA A 229 10.10 28.70 9.72
N VAL A 230 9.45 28.17 8.68
CA VAL A 230 8.04 27.77 8.73
C VAL A 230 7.86 26.39 8.11
N GLY A 231 7.01 25.57 8.73
CA GLY A 231 6.49 24.33 8.17
C GLY A 231 5.05 24.51 7.72
N PHE A 232 4.65 23.79 6.68
CA PHE A 232 3.24 23.73 6.27
C PHE A 232 2.69 22.32 6.50
N GLY A 233 1.45 22.25 6.95
CA GLY A 233 0.71 21.00 7.12
C GLY A 233 -0.59 21.06 6.35
N ILE A 234 -0.89 20.00 5.62
CA ILE A 234 -2.14 19.84 4.90
C ILE A 234 -2.90 18.65 5.47
N ASN A 235 -4.20 18.83 5.72
CA ASN A 235 -5.11 17.74 5.99
C ASN A 235 -5.97 17.54 4.74
N ALA A 236 -5.73 16.43 4.06
CA ALA A 236 -6.44 16.04 2.86
C ALA A 236 -6.86 14.57 2.96
N TYR A 237 -7.93 14.24 2.26
CA TYR A 237 -8.39 12.84 2.11
C TYR A 237 -8.96 12.64 0.71
N ASP A 238 -8.96 11.42 0.30
CA ASP A 238 -9.56 10.98 -0.95
C ASP A 238 -10.70 10.00 -0.72
N MET A 239 -11.65 9.94 -1.65
CA MET A 239 -12.77 9.01 -1.62
C MET A 239 -12.91 8.40 -3.00
N PHE A 240 -12.62 7.12 -3.13
CA PHE A 240 -12.79 6.40 -4.37
C PHE A 240 -14.28 6.30 -4.78
N ASP A 241 -14.52 6.10 -6.07
CA ASP A 241 -15.87 5.86 -6.59
C ASP A 241 -16.56 4.71 -5.84
N PHE A 242 -17.86 4.84 -5.62
CA PHE A 242 -18.70 3.84 -4.92
C PHE A 242 -18.28 3.57 -3.47
N ASN A 243 -17.49 4.44 -2.88
CA ASN A 243 -17.00 4.31 -1.52
C ASN A 243 -17.18 5.63 -0.75
N TYR A 244 -17.49 5.54 0.55
CA TYR A 244 -17.60 6.68 1.45
C TYR A 244 -16.44 6.75 2.45
N ASN A 245 -15.48 5.82 2.37
CA ASN A 245 -14.30 5.86 3.22
C ASN A 245 -13.41 7.03 2.81
N LYS A 246 -12.89 7.73 3.82
CA LYS A 246 -11.81 8.68 3.65
C LYS A 246 -10.49 7.90 3.67
N ASN A 247 -9.81 7.90 2.56
CA ASN A 247 -8.49 7.26 2.40
C ASN A 247 -7.41 8.35 2.36
N GLY A 248 -6.17 8.00 2.59
CA GLY A 248 -5.05 8.89 2.35
C GLY A 248 -4.97 9.28 0.87
N THR A 249 -4.49 10.49 0.59
CA THR A 249 -4.23 10.94 -0.79
C THR A 249 -3.04 10.17 -1.36
N TYR A 250 -3.15 9.76 -2.62
CA TYR A 250 -2.07 9.04 -3.30
C TYR A 250 -0.86 9.94 -3.59
N HIS A 251 -1.14 11.21 -3.90
CA HIS A 251 -0.13 12.21 -4.23
C HIS A 251 -0.54 13.59 -3.68
N VAL A 252 0.42 14.31 -3.11
CA VAL A 252 0.24 15.68 -2.61
C VAL A 252 1.26 16.61 -3.27
#